data_170d7e9d154d87746fe2d50e7317b65b
#
_entry.id   170d7e9d154d87746fe2d50e7317b65b
#
_cell.length_a   1.000
_cell.length_b   1.000
_cell.length_c   1.000
_cell.angle_alpha   90.00
_cell.angle_beta   90.00
_cell.angle_gamma   90.00
#
_symmetry.space_group_name_H-M   'P 1'
#
loop_
_entity.id
_entity.type
_entity.pdbx_description
1 polymer ?
#
loop_
_entity_poly.entity_id
_entity_poly.type
_entity_poly.pdbx_seq_one_letter_code
_entity_poly.pdbx_strand_id
1 'polypeptide(L)'
;MVDGEPLESPDGILVLFHKPAGYVCSHDDREGQRVFDLLPARWLKRNPPVTTVGRLDKDATGALVVTDQGDLVHQFTSPKRHVTKLYEVTVDRDLEASLIQLFAAGTLVLEDEHKPCLPAKLEIVSAREARLELTEGKYHQVKRMFASQGWTVTRLHRSRFGDFELGDLPVGQWRRLDLP
;
A
#
# COMPACT_ATOMS: atom_id res chain seq x y z
N MET A 1 2.92 15.23 -27.69
CA MET A 1 4.13 15.03 -26.85
C MET A 1 4.58 16.37 -26.30
N VAL A 2 5.01 16.38 -25.07
CA VAL A 2 5.63 17.53 -24.41
C VAL A 2 7.02 17.09 -23.96
N ASP A 3 8.06 17.85 -24.32
CA ASP A 3 9.48 17.55 -24.00
C ASP A 3 9.91 16.11 -24.37
N GLY A 4 9.39 15.58 -25.46
CA GLY A 4 9.71 14.22 -25.93
C GLY A 4 8.91 13.10 -25.26
N GLU A 5 8.09 13.42 -24.26
CA GLU A 5 7.22 12.44 -23.60
C GLU A 5 5.81 12.43 -24.19
N PRO A 6 5.15 11.25 -24.28
CA PRO A 6 3.77 11.20 -24.70
C PRO A 6 2.87 11.89 -23.68
N LEU A 7 1.85 12.60 -24.16
CA LEU A 7 0.81 13.17 -23.30
C LEU A 7 -0.05 12.05 -22.69
N GLU A 8 -0.46 12.24 -21.46
CA GLU A 8 -1.42 11.37 -20.82
C GLU A 8 -2.78 11.42 -21.52
N SER A 9 -3.52 10.33 -21.43
CA SER A 9 -4.88 10.27 -21.94
C SER A 9 -5.75 11.37 -21.29
N PRO A 10 -6.55 12.10 -22.08
CA PRO A 10 -7.54 13.04 -21.51
C PRO A 10 -8.58 12.32 -20.64
N ASP A 11 -8.76 11.01 -20.83
CA ASP A 11 -9.74 10.20 -20.09
C ASP A 11 -9.29 9.89 -18.66
N GLY A 12 -8.03 10.11 -18.33
CA GLY A 12 -7.54 9.98 -16.98
C GLY A 12 -6.18 9.29 -16.86
N ILE A 13 -5.68 9.29 -15.64
CA ILE A 13 -4.41 8.66 -15.26
C ILE A 13 -4.71 7.52 -14.30
N LEU A 14 -4.12 6.36 -14.57
CA LEU A 14 -4.06 5.23 -13.66
C LEU A 14 -2.69 4.58 -13.79
N VAL A 15 -1.89 4.65 -12.72
CA VAL A 15 -0.53 4.12 -12.70
C VAL A 15 -0.26 3.31 -11.45
N LEU A 16 0.64 2.36 -11.57
CA LEU A 16 1.26 1.66 -10.46
C LEU A 16 2.64 2.27 -10.21
N PHE A 17 2.86 2.77 -9.02
CA PHE A 17 4.09 3.40 -8.59
C PHE A 17 4.80 2.54 -7.56
N HIS A 18 6.11 2.36 -7.71
CA HIS A 18 6.94 1.69 -6.71
C HIS A 18 7.44 2.74 -5.71
N LYS A 19 6.67 2.91 -4.64
CA LYS A 19 6.98 3.90 -3.61
C LYS A 19 8.26 3.55 -2.87
N PRO A 20 9.25 4.45 -2.84
CA PRO A 20 10.42 4.29 -1.96
C PRO A 20 10.09 4.67 -0.51
N ALA A 21 10.94 4.26 0.42
CA ALA A 21 10.87 4.71 1.81
C ALA A 21 11.22 6.22 1.90
N GLY A 22 10.68 6.88 2.91
CA GLY A 22 10.98 8.29 3.18
C GLY A 22 9.98 9.29 2.60
N TYR A 23 8.96 8.85 1.90
CA TYR A 23 7.97 9.70 1.25
C TYR A 23 6.56 9.43 1.79
N VAL A 24 5.80 10.51 2.02
CA VAL A 24 4.43 10.44 2.51
C VAL A 24 3.42 10.44 1.36
N CYS A 25 2.28 9.79 1.56
CA CYS A 25 1.17 9.77 0.59
C CYS A 25 0.24 10.99 0.72
N SER A 26 0.60 11.99 1.50
CA SER A 26 -0.18 13.21 1.70
C SER A 26 0.12 14.24 0.61
N HIS A 27 -0.88 15.09 0.29
CA HIS A 27 -0.67 16.30 -0.49
C HIS A 27 -0.04 17.45 0.33
N ASP A 28 -0.05 17.33 1.66
CA ASP A 28 0.49 18.33 2.56
C ASP A 28 2.02 18.21 2.67
N ASP A 29 2.75 19.19 2.15
CA ASP A 29 4.21 19.20 2.15
C ASP A 29 4.82 19.39 3.54
N ARG A 30 4.01 19.81 4.52
CA ARG A 30 4.44 19.94 5.92
C ARG A 30 4.67 18.58 6.58
N GLU A 31 4.06 17.52 6.04
CA GLU A 31 4.23 16.14 6.55
C GLU A 31 5.56 15.51 6.11
N GLY A 32 6.26 16.12 5.16
CA GLY A 32 7.54 15.65 4.65
C GLY A 32 7.58 15.58 3.12
N GLN A 33 8.61 14.94 2.59
CA GLN A 33 8.70 14.70 1.15
C GLN A 33 7.54 13.81 0.71
N ARG A 34 6.88 14.19 -0.38
CA ARG A 34 5.65 13.54 -0.86
C ARG A 34 5.96 12.61 -2.03
N VAL A 35 5.18 11.54 -2.16
CA VAL A 35 5.24 10.67 -3.34
C VAL A 35 5.03 11.46 -4.62
N PHE A 36 4.21 12.51 -4.57
CA PHE A 36 3.92 13.39 -5.72
C PHE A 36 5.14 14.14 -6.24
N ASP A 37 6.14 14.36 -5.39
CA ASP A 37 7.40 15.01 -5.77
C ASP A 37 8.26 14.13 -6.70
N LEU A 38 7.97 12.82 -6.75
CA LEU A 38 8.63 11.85 -7.62
C LEU A 38 7.86 11.57 -8.92
N LEU A 39 6.68 12.16 -9.08
CA LEU A 39 5.80 11.97 -10.23
C LEU A 39 5.86 13.21 -11.13
N PRO A 40 5.44 13.11 -12.41
CA PRO A 40 5.41 14.26 -13.29
C PRO A 40 4.61 15.42 -12.68
N ALA A 41 5.24 16.62 -12.60
CA ALA A 41 4.64 17.77 -11.95
C ALA A 41 3.31 18.19 -12.61
N ARG A 42 3.15 17.93 -13.90
CA ARG A 42 1.92 18.23 -14.65
C ARG A 42 0.71 17.45 -14.15
N TRP A 43 0.92 16.30 -13.49
CA TRP A 43 -0.19 15.49 -12.97
C TRP A 43 -0.89 16.18 -11.80
N LEU A 44 -0.18 16.98 -11.02
CA LEU A 44 -0.76 17.76 -9.93
C LEU A 44 -1.53 18.99 -10.43
N LYS A 45 -1.29 19.40 -11.70
CA LYS A 45 -2.00 20.51 -12.34
C LYS A 45 -3.29 20.10 -13.02
N ARG A 46 -3.58 18.81 -13.05
CA ARG A 46 -4.85 18.29 -13.59
C ARG A 46 -6.02 18.68 -12.67
N ASN A 47 -7.22 18.64 -13.20
CA ASN A 47 -8.44 18.91 -12.44
C ASN A 47 -9.42 17.73 -12.62
N PRO A 48 -9.58 16.86 -11.62
CA PRO A 48 -8.85 16.88 -10.34
C PRO A 48 -7.38 16.44 -10.48
N PRO A 49 -6.51 16.82 -9.53
CA PRO A 49 -5.14 16.34 -9.53
C PRO A 49 -5.06 14.86 -9.18
N VAL A 50 -3.94 14.22 -9.50
CA VAL A 50 -3.73 12.84 -9.09
C VAL A 50 -3.67 12.71 -7.57
N THR A 51 -4.12 11.57 -7.08
CA THR A 51 -4.05 11.19 -5.67
C THR A 51 -3.68 9.72 -5.54
N THR A 52 -3.30 9.31 -4.33
CA THR A 52 -3.02 7.89 -4.06
C THR A 52 -4.30 7.13 -3.78
N VAL A 53 -4.33 5.88 -4.22
CA VAL A 53 -5.39 4.94 -3.87
C VAL A 53 -5.00 4.26 -2.56
N GLY A 54 -5.56 4.74 -1.47
CA GLY A 54 -5.12 4.38 -0.14
C GLY A 54 -3.75 4.99 0.19
N ARG A 55 -3.11 4.47 1.21
CA ARG A 55 -1.85 5.00 1.71
C ARG A 55 -0.88 3.87 2.07
N LEU A 56 0.40 4.18 1.93
CA LEU A 56 1.49 3.44 2.55
C LEU A 56 2.18 4.36 3.54
N ASP A 57 2.66 3.82 4.65
CA ASP A 57 3.41 4.58 5.64
C ASP A 57 4.68 5.19 5.04
N LYS A 58 5.19 6.25 5.64
CA LYS A 58 6.39 6.94 5.17
C LYS A 58 7.57 5.98 4.97
N ASP A 59 7.78 5.07 5.89
CA ASP A 59 8.88 4.10 5.87
C ASP A 59 8.56 2.80 5.11
N ALA A 60 7.32 2.61 4.67
CA ALA A 60 6.93 1.47 3.86
C ALA A 60 7.26 1.68 2.38
N THR A 61 7.46 0.58 1.67
CA THR A 61 7.79 0.59 0.24
C THR A 61 6.77 -0.23 -0.54
N GLY A 62 6.78 -0.08 -1.86
CA GLY A 62 6.11 -1.01 -2.75
C GLY A 62 4.97 -0.43 -3.56
N ALA A 63 4.02 -1.31 -3.90
CA ALA A 63 2.92 -1.04 -4.83
C ALA A 63 1.97 0.04 -4.29
N LEU A 64 1.88 1.14 -5.01
CA LEU A 64 0.98 2.26 -4.71
C LEU A 64 0.29 2.67 -6.01
N VAL A 65 -1.02 2.58 -6.03
CA VAL A 65 -1.81 3.02 -7.20
C VAL A 65 -2.06 4.52 -7.09
N VAL A 66 -1.86 5.23 -8.20
CA VAL A 66 -2.06 6.67 -8.31
C VAL A 66 -3.02 6.95 -9.47
N THR A 67 -4.01 7.79 -9.24
CA THR A 67 -5.04 8.13 -10.24
C THR A 67 -5.61 9.52 -10.00
N ASP A 68 -6.15 10.13 -11.06
CA ASP A 68 -6.97 11.34 -10.97
C ASP A 68 -8.48 11.03 -10.97
N GLN A 69 -8.85 9.74 -11.00
CA GLN A 69 -10.23 9.28 -11.05
C GLN A 69 -10.77 8.98 -9.66
N GLY A 70 -11.58 9.88 -9.09
CA GLY A 70 -12.17 9.72 -7.76
C GLY A 70 -12.99 8.43 -7.61
N ASP A 71 -13.69 8.02 -8.67
CA ASP A 71 -14.48 6.78 -8.67
C ASP A 71 -13.61 5.55 -8.48
N LEU A 72 -12.42 5.54 -9.08
CA LEU A 72 -11.46 4.44 -8.92
C LEU A 72 -10.89 4.41 -7.49
N VAL A 73 -10.57 5.58 -6.93
CA VAL A 73 -10.12 5.66 -5.52
C VAL A 73 -11.17 5.02 -4.62
N HIS A 74 -12.42 5.42 -4.78
CA HIS A 74 -13.52 4.86 -3.98
C HIS A 74 -13.69 3.36 -4.20
N GLN A 75 -13.64 2.91 -5.44
CA GLN A 75 -13.80 1.50 -5.82
C GLN A 75 -12.72 0.62 -5.19
N PHE A 76 -11.44 1.06 -5.23
CA PHE A 76 -10.32 0.28 -4.70
C PHE A 76 -10.15 0.40 -3.18
N THR A 77 -10.69 1.43 -2.54
CA THR A 77 -10.53 1.64 -1.09
C THR A 77 -11.77 1.27 -0.29
N SER A 78 -12.90 1.01 -0.94
CA SER A 78 -14.13 0.64 -0.25
C SER A 78 -13.95 -0.68 0.53
N PRO A 79 -14.25 -0.70 1.85
CA PRO A 79 -14.18 -1.93 2.64
C PRO A 79 -15.05 -3.07 2.10
N LYS A 80 -16.14 -2.73 1.41
CA LYS A 80 -17.06 -3.73 0.81
C LYS A 80 -16.46 -4.52 -0.34
N ARG A 81 -15.42 -3.99 -0.97
CA ARG A 81 -14.74 -4.64 -2.11
C ARG A 81 -13.70 -5.66 -1.68
N HIS A 82 -13.24 -5.62 -0.44
CA HIS A 82 -12.24 -6.54 0.10
C HIS A 82 -11.02 -6.71 -0.81
N VAL A 83 -10.51 -5.58 -1.33
CA VAL A 83 -9.34 -5.59 -2.21
C VAL A 83 -8.14 -6.19 -1.46
N THR A 84 -7.59 -7.24 -2.01
CA THR A 84 -6.47 -7.97 -1.40
C THR A 84 -5.17 -7.20 -1.56
N LYS A 85 -4.36 -7.14 -0.50
CA LYS A 85 -3.02 -6.56 -0.50
C LYS A 85 -2.05 -7.58 0.06
N LEU A 86 -0.91 -7.73 -0.61
CA LEU A 86 0.13 -8.64 -0.18
C LEU A 86 1.34 -7.86 0.32
N TYR A 87 1.72 -8.14 1.56
CA TYR A 87 2.87 -7.51 2.23
C TYR A 87 3.98 -8.49 2.48
N GLU A 88 5.21 -8.05 2.27
CA GLU A 88 6.42 -8.72 2.74
C GLU A 88 6.87 -8.01 4.01
N VAL A 89 6.99 -8.76 5.10
CA VAL A 89 7.21 -8.23 6.45
C VAL A 89 8.49 -8.79 7.01
N THR A 90 9.35 -7.93 7.55
CA THR A 90 10.52 -8.32 8.34
C THR A 90 10.31 -7.85 9.78
N VAL A 91 10.65 -8.70 10.74
CA VAL A 91 10.45 -8.43 12.17
C VAL A 91 11.77 -8.53 12.93
N ASP A 92 11.77 -8.07 14.18
CA ASP A 92 12.97 -7.93 15.02
C ASP A 92 13.38 -9.20 15.76
N ARG A 93 12.53 -10.24 15.75
CA ARG A 93 12.80 -11.52 16.41
C ARG A 93 12.14 -12.68 15.68
N ASP A 94 12.52 -13.90 16.03
CA ASP A 94 12.04 -15.09 15.35
C ASP A 94 10.51 -15.23 15.45
N LEU A 95 9.88 -15.48 14.32
CA LEU A 95 8.45 -15.67 14.21
C LEU A 95 8.01 -17.01 14.79
N GLU A 96 6.81 -17.04 15.34
CA GLU A 96 6.18 -18.23 15.89
C GLU A 96 5.00 -18.68 15.02
N ALA A 97 4.87 -19.98 14.81
CA ALA A 97 3.80 -20.55 13.98
C ALA A 97 2.39 -20.23 14.50
N SER A 98 2.24 -19.99 15.81
CA SER A 98 0.97 -19.62 16.43
C SER A 98 0.35 -18.33 15.85
N LEU A 99 1.16 -17.43 15.29
CA LEU A 99 0.68 -16.22 14.64
C LEU A 99 -0.18 -16.53 13.41
N ILE A 100 0.09 -17.61 12.71
CA ILE A 100 -0.65 -18.02 11.50
C ILE A 100 -2.13 -18.22 11.84
N GLN A 101 -2.42 -18.98 12.87
CA GLN A 101 -3.79 -19.25 13.30
C GLN A 101 -4.44 -18.02 13.93
N LEU A 102 -3.70 -17.24 14.69
CA LEU A 102 -4.20 -16.03 15.33
C LEU A 102 -4.70 -15.03 14.27
N PHE A 103 -3.91 -14.78 13.25
CA PHE A 103 -4.28 -13.83 12.20
C PHE A 103 -5.38 -14.38 11.28
N ALA A 104 -5.41 -15.69 11.08
CA ALA A 104 -6.46 -16.34 10.28
C ALA A 104 -7.82 -16.37 10.97
N ALA A 105 -7.84 -16.30 12.29
CA ALA A 105 -9.07 -16.45 13.09
C ALA A 105 -10.06 -15.29 12.92
N GLY A 106 -9.57 -14.08 12.58
CA GLY A 106 -10.42 -12.90 12.45
C GLY A 106 -10.98 -12.39 13.79
N THR A 107 -10.30 -12.65 14.89
CA THR A 107 -10.75 -12.29 16.24
C THR A 107 -9.88 -11.24 16.92
N LEU A 108 -8.77 -10.85 16.30
CA LEU A 108 -7.83 -9.91 16.88
C LEU A 108 -8.41 -8.49 16.87
N VAL A 109 -8.59 -7.90 18.05
CA VAL A 109 -9.02 -6.51 18.20
C VAL A 109 -7.81 -5.65 18.55
N LEU A 110 -7.50 -4.70 17.68
CA LEU A 110 -6.41 -3.75 17.92
C LEU A 110 -6.85 -2.64 18.87
N GLU A 111 -5.88 -2.05 19.56
CA GLU A 111 -6.13 -0.92 20.45
C GLU A 111 -6.85 0.22 19.69
N ASP A 112 -7.83 0.85 20.33
CA ASP A 112 -8.67 1.91 19.76
C ASP A 112 -9.55 1.49 18.58
N GLU A 113 -9.64 0.19 18.30
CA GLU A 113 -10.56 -0.35 17.29
C GLU A 113 -11.76 -1.01 17.98
N HIS A 114 -12.94 -0.90 17.35
CA HIS A 114 -14.17 -1.50 17.87
C HIS A 114 -14.47 -2.87 17.26
N LYS A 115 -13.92 -3.13 16.08
CA LYS A 115 -14.14 -4.37 15.35
C LYS A 115 -12.85 -5.16 15.24
N PRO A 116 -12.92 -6.50 15.28
CA PRO A 116 -11.73 -7.32 15.06
C PRO A 116 -11.20 -7.14 13.64
N CYS A 117 -9.91 -7.41 13.47
CA CYS A 117 -9.32 -7.53 12.14
C CYS A 117 -10.00 -8.68 11.39
N LEU A 118 -10.25 -8.49 10.10
CA LEU A 118 -10.70 -9.58 9.24
C LEU A 118 -9.63 -10.68 9.18
N PRO A 119 -10.02 -11.92 8.90
CA PRO A 119 -9.04 -13.01 8.73
C PRO A 119 -7.96 -12.61 7.75
N ALA A 120 -6.71 -12.85 8.13
CA ALA A 120 -5.54 -12.54 7.33
C ALA A 120 -4.70 -13.80 7.15
N LYS A 121 -4.11 -13.96 5.97
CA LYS A 121 -3.28 -15.12 5.65
C LYS A 121 -1.81 -14.77 5.88
N LEU A 122 -1.20 -15.42 6.86
CA LEU A 122 0.22 -15.30 7.17
C LEU A 122 0.98 -16.53 6.69
N GLU A 123 2.05 -16.30 5.92
CA GLU A 123 3.01 -17.31 5.52
C GLU A 123 4.38 -16.93 6.10
N ILE A 124 4.97 -17.80 6.92
CA ILE A 124 6.31 -17.60 7.45
C ILE A 124 7.30 -18.11 6.42
N VAL A 125 8.13 -17.21 5.91
CA VAL A 125 9.09 -17.48 4.82
C VAL A 125 10.45 -17.87 5.40
N SER A 126 10.88 -17.23 6.48
CA SER A 126 12.14 -17.47 7.18
C SER A 126 11.97 -17.13 8.67
N ALA A 127 13.05 -17.22 9.44
CA ALA A 127 12.98 -16.96 10.88
C ALA A 127 12.33 -15.61 11.22
N ARG A 128 12.59 -14.56 10.43
CA ARG A 128 12.14 -13.19 10.70
C ARG A 128 11.42 -12.54 9.53
N GLU A 129 11.05 -13.31 8.52
CA GLU A 129 10.37 -12.81 7.33
C GLU A 129 9.07 -13.56 7.10
N ALA A 130 8.03 -12.82 6.72
CA ALA A 130 6.71 -13.37 6.44
C ALA A 130 6.05 -12.64 5.28
N ARG A 131 5.05 -13.30 4.70
CA ARG A 131 4.09 -12.68 3.78
C ARG A 131 2.75 -12.62 4.47
N LEU A 132 2.12 -11.46 4.42
CA LEU A 132 0.81 -11.24 5.02
C LEU A 132 -0.15 -10.71 3.97
N GLU A 133 -1.26 -11.40 3.79
CA GLU A 133 -2.33 -11.03 2.88
C GLU A 133 -3.50 -10.46 3.67
N LEU A 134 -3.87 -9.21 3.39
CA LEU A 134 -4.98 -8.50 4.00
C LEU A 134 -6.04 -8.14 2.97
N THR A 135 -7.30 -8.12 3.41
CA THR A 135 -8.44 -7.67 2.60
C THR A 135 -9.06 -6.37 3.14
N GLU A 136 -8.40 -5.73 4.07
CA GLU A 136 -8.79 -4.46 4.69
C GLU A 136 -7.57 -3.56 4.90
N GLY A 137 -7.76 -2.37 5.43
CA GLY A 137 -6.68 -1.42 5.66
C GLY A 137 -6.93 -0.50 6.84
N LYS A 138 -6.93 -1.05 8.06
CA LYS A 138 -6.97 -0.23 9.27
C LYS A 138 -5.67 0.57 9.39
N TYR A 139 -5.72 1.68 10.14
CA TYR A 139 -4.57 2.53 10.38
C TYR A 139 -3.38 1.72 10.91
N HIS A 140 -2.25 1.75 10.21
CA HIS A 140 -1.00 1.01 10.51
C HIS A 140 -1.24 -0.46 10.88
N GLN A 141 -2.15 -1.11 10.17
CA GLN A 141 -2.68 -2.43 10.56
C GLN A 141 -1.60 -3.49 10.68
N VAL A 142 -0.74 -3.64 9.67
CA VAL A 142 0.30 -4.69 9.70
C VAL A 142 1.20 -4.51 10.91
N LYS A 143 1.73 -3.32 11.12
CA LYS A 143 2.62 -3.01 12.26
C LYS A 143 1.93 -3.27 13.59
N ARG A 144 0.67 -2.86 13.71
CA ARG A 144 -0.10 -3.01 14.95
C ARG A 144 -0.47 -4.46 15.24
N MET A 145 -0.76 -5.25 14.22
CA MET A 145 -1.05 -6.69 14.38
C MET A 145 0.17 -7.41 14.98
N PHE A 146 1.34 -7.20 14.43
CA PHE A 146 2.56 -7.79 14.97
C PHE A 146 2.92 -7.23 16.35
N ALA A 147 2.82 -5.92 16.54
CA ALA A 147 3.13 -5.27 17.82
C ALA A 147 2.22 -5.76 18.95
N SER A 148 0.94 -6.03 18.68
CA SER A 148 0.00 -6.54 19.67
C SER A 148 0.43 -7.89 20.24
N GLN A 149 1.25 -8.62 19.51
CA GLN A 149 1.77 -9.96 19.91
C GLN A 149 3.24 -9.90 20.34
N GLY A 150 3.84 -8.72 20.38
CA GLY A 150 5.21 -8.53 20.88
C GLY A 150 6.30 -8.55 19.82
N TRP A 151 5.96 -8.43 18.55
CA TRP A 151 6.93 -8.28 17.46
C TRP A 151 6.94 -6.85 16.92
N THR A 152 8.13 -6.35 16.62
CA THR A 152 8.28 -5.05 15.94
C THR A 152 8.58 -5.29 14.46
N VAL A 153 7.76 -4.71 13.59
CA VAL A 153 8.01 -4.73 12.14
C VAL A 153 9.14 -3.75 11.84
N THR A 154 10.24 -4.25 11.29
CA THR A 154 11.42 -3.47 10.92
C THR A 154 11.45 -3.09 9.45
N ARG A 155 10.76 -3.83 8.60
CA ARG A 155 10.60 -3.55 7.18
C ARG A 155 9.23 -3.98 6.72
N LEU A 156 8.57 -3.11 5.96
CA LEU A 156 7.25 -3.36 5.36
C LEU A 156 7.27 -2.99 3.89
N HIS A 157 6.96 -3.98 3.05
CA HIS A 157 6.92 -3.81 1.60
C HIS A 157 5.62 -4.41 1.06
N ARG A 158 4.87 -3.60 0.30
CA ARG A 158 3.65 -4.10 -0.35
C ARG A 158 3.98 -4.50 -1.79
N SER A 159 3.95 -5.79 -2.07
CA SER A 159 4.30 -6.33 -3.38
C SER A 159 3.13 -6.37 -4.36
N ARG A 160 1.90 -6.36 -3.85
CA ARG A 160 0.68 -6.41 -4.67
C ARG A 160 -0.46 -5.63 -4.04
N PHE A 161 -1.19 -4.92 -4.87
CA PHE A 161 -2.44 -4.25 -4.53
C PHE A 161 -3.52 -4.73 -5.50
N GLY A 162 -4.51 -5.49 -5.01
CA GLY A 162 -5.51 -6.10 -5.88
C GLY A 162 -4.86 -7.02 -6.90
N ASP A 163 -5.16 -6.78 -8.17
CA ASP A 163 -4.59 -7.52 -9.29
C ASP A 163 -3.25 -6.94 -9.80
N PHE A 164 -2.80 -5.84 -9.19
CA PHE A 164 -1.61 -5.13 -9.64
C PHE A 164 -0.37 -5.57 -8.86
N GLU A 165 0.44 -6.40 -9.50
CA GLU A 165 1.71 -6.85 -8.96
C GLU A 165 2.82 -5.86 -9.32
N LEU A 166 3.69 -5.59 -8.34
CA LEU A 166 4.84 -4.72 -8.56
C LEU A 166 5.84 -5.35 -9.54
N GLY A 167 6.05 -6.67 -9.42
CA GLY A 167 6.97 -7.40 -10.27
C GLY A 167 8.38 -6.81 -10.20
N ASP A 168 8.95 -6.57 -11.38
CA ASP A 168 10.30 -6.01 -11.57
C ASP A 168 10.33 -4.49 -11.73
N LEU A 169 9.21 -3.80 -11.47
CA LEU A 169 9.16 -2.32 -11.55
C LEU A 169 10.21 -1.71 -10.59
N PRO A 170 11.19 -0.96 -11.09
CA PRO A 170 12.23 -0.40 -10.24
C PRO A 170 11.68 0.61 -9.21
N VAL A 171 12.37 0.73 -8.09
CA VAL A 171 12.03 1.69 -7.03
C VAL A 171 11.99 3.11 -7.59
N GLY A 172 10.95 3.85 -7.24
CA GLY A 172 10.78 5.23 -7.70
C GLY A 172 10.22 5.36 -9.10
N GLN A 173 9.97 4.26 -9.78
CA GLN A 173 9.40 4.24 -11.13
C GLN A 173 7.91 3.92 -11.11
N TRP A 174 7.24 4.21 -12.21
CA TRP A 174 5.82 3.92 -12.37
C TRP A 174 5.55 3.34 -13.76
N ARG A 175 4.45 2.59 -13.89
CA ARG A 175 3.95 2.12 -15.17
C ARG A 175 2.45 2.36 -15.28
N ARG A 176 1.97 2.55 -16.49
CA ARG A 176 0.55 2.74 -16.73
C ARG A 176 -0.21 1.45 -16.52
N LEU A 177 -1.42 1.59 -15.97
CA LEU A 177 -2.40 0.53 -15.88
C LEU A 177 -3.55 0.85 -16.81
N ASP A 178 -4.25 -0.19 -17.26
CA ASP A 178 -5.41 -0.01 -18.10
C ASP A 178 -6.58 0.52 -17.28
N LEU A 179 -7.25 1.56 -17.78
CA LEU A 179 -8.48 2.06 -17.18
C LEU A 179 -9.59 1.03 -17.37
N PRO A 180 -10.36 0.73 -16.31
CA PRO A 180 -11.49 -0.19 -16.42
C PRO A 180 -12.64 0.39 -17.25
#